data_d96b12f75bd688691fc491e728236de5
#
_entry.id   d96b12f75bd688691fc491e728236de5
#
_cell.length_a   1.000
_cell.length_b   1.000
_cell.length_c   1.000
_cell.angle_alpha   90.00
_cell.angle_beta   90.00
_cell.angle_gamma   90.00
#
_symmetry.space_group_name_H-M   'P 1'
#
loop_
_entity.id
_entity.type
_entity.pdbx_description
1 polymer ?
#
loop_
_entity_poly.entity_id
_entity_poly.type
_entity_poly.pdbx_seq_one_letter_code
_entity_poly.pdbx_strand_id
1 'polypeptide(L)'
;MAQSHPSRTECFFDGACPGNQREKKGPMRAAFVIGDQEYVRDVADLDTARGPLRSNNIAEYCGLIFLLRRLHEIESSTGRRGAYVIYGDSQLVIRQMKGRYRVKADHLRALHSQADSLAAQLDVTFEEIPRSRNKAGFLLEREGARGFRDERKSEATREN
;
A
#
# COMPACT_ATOMS: atom_id res chain seq x y z
N MET A 1 28.97 3.28 1.61
CA MET A 1 28.62 3.57 1.12
C MET A 1 27.81 3.03 0.53
N ALA A 2 27.61 2.86 0.53
CA ALA A 2 26.92 2.63 0.05
C ALA A 2 26.00 2.32 -0.08
N GLN A 3 26.19 2.18 0.35
CA GLN A 3 25.17 2.10 0.55
C GLN A 3 24.14 2.45 -0.14
N SER A 4 24.22 3.12 -0.67
CA SER A 4 23.26 3.55 -1.59
C SER A 4 22.97 2.49 -2.60
N HIS A 5 21.73 2.30 -2.93
CA HIS A 5 21.32 1.50 -4.06
C HIS A 5 20.92 2.49 -5.15
N PRO A 6 21.90 3.21 -5.78
CA PRO A 6 21.54 4.29 -6.70
C PRO A 6 20.77 3.81 -7.91
N SER A 7 20.82 2.50 -8.20
CA SER A 7 20.09 1.90 -9.30
C SER A 7 18.71 1.39 -8.89
N ARG A 8 18.36 1.42 -7.60
CA ARG A 8 17.07 0.95 -7.13
C ARG A 8 16.08 2.09 -7.03
N THR A 9 14.90 1.86 -7.61
CA THR A 9 13.80 2.82 -7.50
C THR A 9 13.18 2.72 -6.12
N GLU A 10 13.01 3.86 -5.47
CA GLU A 10 12.37 3.91 -4.16
C GLU A 10 10.86 3.85 -4.30
N CYS A 11 10.26 2.93 -3.57
CA CYS A 11 8.82 2.75 -3.53
C CYS A 11 8.34 2.79 -2.09
N PHE A 12 7.10 3.23 -1.89
CA PHE A 12 6.49 3.35 -0.56
C PHE A 12 5.08 2.80 -0.62
N PHE A 13 4.63 2.18 0.46
CA PHE A 13 3.24 1.76 0.58
C PHE A 13 2.70 2.08 1.96
N ASP A 14 1.38 2.23 2.04
CA ASP A 14 0.68 2.41 3.30
C ASP A 14 -0.79 2.05 3.11
N GLY A 15 -1.47 1.86 4.21
CA GLY A 15 -2.89 1.58 4.22
C GLY A 15 -3.56 2.24 5.41
N ALA A 16 -4.82 2.59 5.24
CA ALA A 16 -5.60 3.23 6.29
C ALA A 16 -6.95 2.54 6.42
N CYS A 17 -7.35 2.32 7.67
CA CYS A 17 -8.67 1.81 8.02
C CYS A 17 -9.37 2.87 8.85
N PRO A 18 -10.04 3.85 8.22
CA PRO A 18 -10.66 4.95 8.94
C PRO A 18 -11.78 4.48 9.86
N GLY A 19 -11.89 5.11 11.02
CA GLY A 19 -12.97 4.83 11.94
C GLY A 19 -12.79 3.58 12.76
N ASN A 20 -11.65 2.92 12.63
CA ASN A 20 -11.38 1.73 13.40
C ASN A 20 -12.43 0.63 13.15
N GLN A 21 -12.26 -0.53 13.80
CA GLN A 21 -13.20 -1.66 13.66
C GLN A 21 -14.56 -1.38 14.24
N ARG A 22 -14.68 -0.45 15.18
CA ARG A 22 -15.90 -0.18 15.91
C ARG A 22 -16.93 0.62 15.14
N GLU A 23 -16.51 1.53 14.29
CA GLU A 23 -17.42 2.49 13.67
C GLU A 23 -17.68 2.28 12.20
N LYS A 24 -16.93 1.42 11.55
CA LYS A 24 -17.08 1.10 10.13
C LYS A 24 -17.29 2.33 9.24
N LYS A 25 -16.59 3.42 9.56
CA LYS A 25 -16.73 4.67 8.81
C LYS A 25 -15.72 4.74 7.68
N GLY A 26 -16.26 4.89 6.50
CA GLY A 26 -15.47 5.06 5.30
C GLY A 26 -14.77 3.80 4.80
N PRO A 27 -14.35 3.80 3.55
CA PRO A 27 -13.66 2.66 2.98
C PRO A 27 -12.22 2.58 3.48
N MET A 28 -11.71 1.37 3.57
CA MET A 28 -10.27 1.19 3.73
C MET A 28 -9.58 1.69 2.47
N ARG A 29 -8.51 2.41 2.63
CA ARG A 29 -7.76 2.96 1.51
C ARG A 29 -6.30 2.56 1.58
N ALA A 30 -5.68 2.50 0.43
CA ALA A 30 -4.27 2.20 0.31
C ALA A 30 -3.62 3.22 -0.60
N ALA A 31 -2.35 3.48 -0.34
CA ALA A 31 -1.56 4.36 -1.20
C ALA A 31 -0.21 3.73 -1.46
N PHE A 32 0.35 4.07 -2.60
CA PHE A 32 1.71 3.67 -2.91
C PHE A 32 2.37 4.71 -3.81
N VAL A 33 3.69 4.76 -3.75
CA VAL A 33 4.49 5.69 -4.51
C VAL A 33 5.60 4.90 -5.20
N ILE A 34 5.80 5.15 -6.47
CA ILE A 34 6.89 4.56 -7.26
C ILE A 34 7.69 5.72 -7.83
N GLY A 35 8.89 5.97 -7.27
CA GLY A 35 9.66 7.14 -7.66
C GLY A 35 8.86 8.41 -7.39
N ASP A 36 8.46 9.10 -8.45
CA ASP A 36 7.64 10.33 -8.36
C ASP A 36 6.15 10.10 -8.58
N GLN A 37 5.75 8.87 -8.90
CA GLN A 37 4.36 8.56 -9.23
C GLN A 37 3.58 8.19 -7.98
N GLU A 38 2.46 8.85 -7.77
CA GLU A 38 1.61 8.69 -6.59
C GLU A 38 0.29 8.01 -6.97
N TYR A 39 -0.15 7.05 -6.15
CA TYR A 39 -1.37 6.28 -6.40
C TYR A 39 -2.16 6.11 -5.11
N VAL A 40 -3.48 6.28 -5.20
CA VAL A 40 -4.41 5.98 -4.11
C VAL A 40 -5.45 5.01 -4.66
N ARG A 41 -5.78 4.00 -3.87
CA ARG A 41 -6.75 2.96 -4.26
C ARG A 41 -7.70 2.65 -3.12
N ASP A 42 -8.91 2.27 -3.47
CA ASP A 42 -9.85 1.70 -2.52
C ASP A 42 -9.48 0.23 -2.32
N VAL A 43 -9.41 -0.21 -1.06
CA VAL A 43 -9.06 -1.60 -0.74
C VAL A 43 -10.10 -2.56 -1.31
N ALA A 44 -11.35 -2.14 -1.45
CA ALA A 44 -12.41 -2.96 -2.04
C ALA A 44 -12.12 -3.35 -3.51
N ASP A 45 -11.21 -2.65 -4.18
CA ASP A 45 -10.82 -3.00 -5.53
C ASP A 45 -9.95 -4.26 -5.58
N LEU A 46 -9.50 -4.76 -4.44
CA LEU A 46 -8.71 -5.97 -4.34
C LEU A 46 -9.59 -7.13 -3.87
N ASP A 47 -9.82 -8.10 -4.74
CA ASP A 47 -10.70 -9.24 -4.45
C ASP A 47 -10.29 -10.01 -3.19
N THR A 48 -9.00 -10.19 -2.99
CA THR A 48 -8.48 -10.93 -1.83
C THR A 48 -8.83 -10.26 -0.50
N ALA A 49 -9.06 -8.95 -0.52
CA ALA A 49 -9.38 -8.19 0.68
C ALA A 49 -10.88 -8.04 0.92
N ARG A 50 -11.71 -8.50 -0.01
CA ARG A 50 -13.16 -8.41 0.14
C ARG A 50 -13.63 -9.32 1.27
N GLY A 51 -14.47 -8.78 2.12
CA GLY A 51 -14.99 -9.51 3.27
C GLY A 51 -15.34 -8.55 4.39
N PRO A 52 -15.87 -9.08 5.49
CA PRO A 52 -16.31 -8.25 6.62
C PRO A 52 -15.17 -7.70 7.49
N LEU A 53 -13.98 -8.26 7.37
CA LEU A 53 -12.86 -7.86 8.22
C LEU A 53 -12.25 -6.54 7.77
N ARG A 54 -11.98 -5.70 8.76
CA ARG A 54 -11.35 -4.40 8.55
C ARG A 54 -10.20 -4.25 9.54
N SER A 55 -9.02 -3.92 9.05
CA SER A 55 -7.88 -3.62 9.92
C SER A 55 -6.84 -2.83 9.15
N ASN A 56 -5.99 -2.13 9.89
CA ASN A 56 -4.87 -1.43 9.30
C ASN A 56 -3.93 -2.40 8.58
N ASN A 57 -3.72 -3.58 9.15
CA ASN A 57 -2.85 -4.58 8.54
C ASN A 57 -3.36 -5.05 7.18
N ILE A 58 -4.68 -5.24 7.05
CA ILE A 58 -5.30 -5.58 5.77
C ILE A 58 -5.05 -4.46 4.76
N ALA A 59 -5.33 -3.22 5.14
CA ALA A 59 -5.14 -2.08 4.25
C ALA A 59 -3.68 -1.92 3.82
N GLU A 60 -2.74 -2.14 4.73
CA GLU A 60 -1.32 -2.05 4.43
C GLU A 60 -0.85 -3.14 3.48
N TYR A 61 -1.30 -4.38 3.67
CA TYR A 61 -1.02 -5.44 2.70
C TYR A 61 -1.60 -5.12 1.32
N CYS A 62 -2.79 -4.53 1.28
CA CYS A 62 -3.39 -4.14 0.00
C CYS A 62 -2.57 -3.07 -0.70
N GLY A 63 -2.04 -2.10 0.05
CA GLY A 63 -1.14 -1.10 -0.51
C GLY A 63 0.08 -1.73 -1.14
N LEU A 64 0.67 -2.70 -0.45
CA LEU A 64 1.81 -3.45 -0.98
C LEU A 64 1.44 -4.24 -2.23
N ILE A 65 0.31 -4.93 -2.22
CA ILE A 65 -0.12 -5.74 -3.36
C ILE A 65 -0.39 -4.85 -4.59
N PHE A 66 -1.07 -3.73 -4.41
CA PHE A 66 -1.30 -2.78 -5.51
C PHE A 66 0.03 -2.27 -6.08
N LEU A 67 0.98 -1.95 -5.20
CA LEU A 67 2.32 -1.53 -5.62
C LEU A 67 3.00 -2.61 -6.46
N LEU A 68 3.04 -3.83 -5.96
CA LEU A 68 3.70 -4.94 -6.65
C LEU A 68 3.05 -5.23 -8.01
N ARG A 69 1.72 -5.19 -8.08
CA ARG A 69 1.00 -5.34 -9.35
C ARG A 69 1.38 -4.25 -10.34
N ARG A 70 1.49 -3.02 -9.86
CA ARG A 70 1.85 -1.91 -10.75
C ARG A 70 3.29 -2.07 -11.27
N LEU A 71 4.21 -2.52 -10.45
CA LEU A 71 5.57 -2.80 -10.89
C LEU A 71 5.60 -3.86 -12.00
N HIS A 72 4.79 -4.91 -11.86
CA HIS A 72 4.64 -5.91 -12.92
C HIS A 72 4.10 -5.31 -14.20
N GLU A 73 3.09 -4.46 -14.11
CA GLU A 73 2.51 -3.79 -15.27
C GLU A 73 3.54 -2.92 -15.98
N ILE A 74 4.33 -2.18 -15.23
CA ILE A 74 5.38 -1.32 -15.79
C ILE A 74 6.41 -2.17 -16.53
N GLU A 75 6.87 -3.25 -15.91
CA GLU A 75 7.87 -4.13 -16.55
C GLU A 75 7.32 -4.81 -17.81
N SER A 76 6.06 -5.23 -17.77
CA SER A 76 5.41 -5.82 -18.93
C SER A 76 5.26 -4.83 -20.07
N SER A 77 4.87 -3.59 -19.77
CA SER A 77 4.63 -2.61 -20.82
C SER A 77 5.91 -2.03 -21.40
N THR A 78 6.97 -1.91 -20.60
CA THR A 78 8.24 -1.35 -21.06
C THR A 78 9.20 -2.42 -21.61
N GLY A 79 8.97 -3.68 -21.26
CA GLY A 79 9.89 -4.77 -21.58
C GLY A 79 11.19 -4.70 -20.81
N ARG A 80 11.26 -3.87 -19.75
CA ARG A 80 12.47 -3.67 -18.96
C ARG A 80 12.25 -4.12 -17.53
N ARG A 81 13.24 -4.83 -17.00
CA ARG A 81 13.25 -5.21 -15.59
C ARG A 81 13.87 -4.09 -14.76
N GLY A 82 13.24 -3.79 -13.63
CA GLY A 82 13.74 -2.81 -12.69
C GLY A 82 14.28 -3.47 -11.42
N ALA A 83 14.86 -2.64 -10.56
CA ALA A 83 15.24 -3.02 -9.22
C ALA A 83 14.62 -2.01 -8.27
N TYR A 84 14.02 -2.48 -7.18
CA TYR A 84 13.21 -1.63 -6.31
C TYR A 84 13.57 -1.86 -4.85
N VAL A 85 13.50 -0.77 -4.07
CA VAL A 85 13.49 -0.88 -2.62
C VAL A 85 12.11 -0.41 -2.15
N ILE A 86 11.43 -1.24 -1.37
CA ILE A 86 10.06 -0.97 -0.93
C ILE A 86 10.07 -0.63 0.55
N TYR A 87 9.64 0.58 0.86
CA TYR A 87 9.57 1.12 2.21
C TYR A 87 8.16 1.08 2.75
N GLY A 88 8.03 0.70 4.00
CA GLY A 88 6.77 0.78 4.72
C GLY A 88 7.03 1.02 6.20
N ASP A 89 6.04 1.55 6.91
CA ASP A 89 6.18 1.79 8.34
C ASP A 89 5.52 0.71 9.19
N SER A 90 4.86 -0.27 8.57
CA SER A 90 4.30 -1.40 9.29
C SER A 90 5.39 -2.40 9.61
N GLN A 91 5.78 -2.47 10.88
CA GLN A 91 6.75 -3.45 11.34
C GLN A 91 6.28 -4.87 11.01
N LEU A 92 5.00 -5.15 11.24
CA LEU A 92 4.43 -6.47 11.00
C LEU A 92 4.56 -6.87 9.53
N VAL A 93 4.06 -6.04 8.62
CA VAL A 93 4.05 -6.36 7.19
C VAL A 93 5.48 -6.50 6.65
N ILE A 94 6.35 -5.55 6.98
CA ILE A 94 7.73 -5.59 6.49
C ILE A 94 8.45 -6.84 7.00
N ARG A 95 8.31 -7.18 8.27
CA ARG A 95 9.00 -8.34 8.84
C ARG A 95 8.41 -9.66 8.36
N GLN A 96 7.10 -9.71 8.10
CA GLN A 96 6.50 -10.87 7.47
C GLN A 96 7.01 -11.06 6.04
N MET A 97 7.14 -9.98 5.28
CA MET A 97 7.67 -10.04 3.92
C MET A 97 9.15 -10.44 3.89
N LYS A 98 9.90 -10.07 4.92
CA LYS A 98 11.30 -10.50 5.05
C LYS A 98 11.43 -11.95 5.57
N GLY A 99 10.33 -12.58 5.93
CA GLY A 99 10.34 -13.92 6.49
C GLY A 99 10.79 -14.01 7.94
N ARG A 100 10.86 -12.86 8.64
CA ARG A 100 11.28 -12.82 10.05
C ARG A 100 10.16 -13.07 11.03
N TYR A 101 8.92 -12.75 10.63
CA TYR A 101 7.73 -12.97 11.43
C TYR A 101 6.83 -13.96 10.71
N ARG A 102 6.29 -14.91 11.47
CA ARG A 102 5.30 -15.84 10.95
C ARG A 102 3.96 -15.13 10.78
N VAL A 103 3.23 -15.47 9.73
CA VAL A 103 1.87 -14.95 9.51
C VAL A 103 0.90 -15.85 10.26
N LYS A 104 0.51 -15.43 11.48
CA LYS A 104 -0.35 -16.22 12.36
C LYS A 104 -1.84 -16.02 12.08
N ALA A 105 -2.22 -14.80 11.69
CA ALA A 105 -3.62 -14.48 11.47
C ALA A 105 -4.07 -15.02 10.11
N ASP A 106 -5.15 -15.82 10.14
CA ASP A 106 -5.65 -16.47 8.91
C ASP A 106 -6.03 -15.45 7.85
N HIS A 107 -6.63 -14.34 8.24
CA HIS A 107 -7.08 -13.32 7.29
C HIS A 107 -5.91 -12.58 6.61
N LEU A 108 -4.69 -12.67 7.15
CA LEU A 108 -3.51 -12.09 6.53
C LEU A 108 -2.74 -13.08 5.67
N ARG A 109 -2.97 -14.38 5.84
CA ARG A 109 -2.23 -15.40 5.09
C ARG A 109 -2.43 -15.30 3.59
N ALA A 110 -3.68 -15.12 3.16
CA ALA A 110 -3.97 -15.00 1.73
C ALA A 110 -3.31 -13.75 1.14
N LEU A 111 -3.36 -12.64 1.87
CA LEU A 111 -2.74 -11.38 1.43
C LEU A 111 -1.21 -11.51 1.39
N HIS A 112 -0.63 -12.09 2.43
CA HIS A 112 0.82 -12.34 2.47
C HIS A 112 1.25 -13.24 1.31
N SER A 113 0.51 -14.32 1.09
CA SER A 113 0.82 -15.27 0.02
C SER A 113 0.79 -14.59 -1.35
N GLN A 114 -0.20 -13.75 -1.59
CA GLN A 114 -0.32 -12.99 -2.83
C GLN A 114 0.85 -12.01 -2.98
N ALA A 115 1.17 -11.26 -1.94
CA ALA A 115 2.28 -10.33 -1.96
C ALA A 115 3.61 -11.05 -2.19
N ASP A 116 3.82 -12.16 -1.52
CA ASP A 116 5.04 -12.96 -1.62
C ASP A 116 5.23 -13.51 -3.04
N SER A 117 4.15 -14.02 -3.64
CA SER A 117 4.20 -14.53 -5.02
C SER A 117 4.53 -13.43 -6.02
N LEU A 118 3.96 -12.25 -5.85
CA LEU A 118 4.25 -11.13 -6.73
C LEU A 118 5.70 -10.65 -6.55
N ALA A 119 6.15 -10.54 -5.31
CA ALA A 119 7.50 -10.08 -5.01
C ALA A 119 8.56 -11.05 -5.54
N ALA A 120 8.28 -12.35 -5.54
CA ALA A 120 9.22 -13.37 -6.02
C ALA A 120 9.55 -13.22 -7.50
N GLN A 121 8.72 -12.54 -8.27
CA GLN A 121 8.92 -12.33 -9.70
C GLN A 121 9.62 -10.99 -10.00
N LEU A 122 9.94 -10.24 -8.98
CA LEU A 122 10.55 -8.90 -9.09
C LEU A 122 11.88 -8.86 -8.34
N ASP A 123 12.71 -7.88 -8.67
CA ASP A 123 13.91 -7.59 -7.89
C ASP A 123 13.56 -6.52 -6.86
N VAL A 124 13.13 -6.95 -5.69
CA VAL A 124 12.68 -6.05 -4.62
C VAL A 124 13.39 -6.37 -3.31
N THR A 125 13.64 -5.32 -2.54
CA THR A 125 14.05 -5.43 -1.14
C THR A 125 13.05 -4.66 -0.30
N PHE A 126 12.87 -5.06 0.95
CA PHE A 126 11.92 -4.45 1.87
C PHE A 126 12.67 -3.79 3.02
N GLU A 127 12.29 -2.55 3.35
CA GLU A 127 12.89 -1.82 4.45
C GLU A 127 11.82 -1.15 5.30
N GLU A 128 11.96 -1.30 6.61
CA GLU A 128 11.08 -0.61 7.56
C GLU A 128 11.59 0.80 7.78
N ILE A 129 10.68 1.79 7.72
CA ILE A 129 11.00 3.19 7.96
C ILE A 129 10.01 3.76 8.97
N PRO A 130 10.37 4.85 9.66
CA PRO A 130 9.41 5.50 10.53
C PRO A 130 8.29 6.16 9.72
N ARG A 131 7.11 6.28 10.34
CA ARG A 131 5.94 6.90 9.71
C ARG A 131 6.25 8.29 9.16
N SER A 132 7.11 9.04 9.85
CA SER A 132 7.51 10.40 9.45
C SER A 132 8.25 10.45 8.12
N ARG A 133 8.65 9.30 7.58
CA ARG A 133 9.35 9.23 6.29
C ARG A 133 8.54 8.52 5.20
N ASN A 134 7.35 8.04 5.54
CA ASN A 134 6.56 7.26 4.58
C ASN A 134 5.77 8.18 3.67
N LYS A 135 6.23 8.33 2.43
CA LYS A 135 5.59 9.18 1.42
C LYS A 135 4.16 8.74 1.12
N ALA A 136 3.89 7.44 1.16
CA ALA A 136 2.54 6.91 0.94
C ALA A 136 1.61 7.30 2.10
N GLY A 137 2.13 7.36 3.32
CA GLY A 137 1.36 7.81 4.47
C GLY A 137 0.95 9.26 4.36
N PHE A 138 1.85 10.11 3.90
CA PHE A 138 1.54 11.54 3.67
C PHE A 138 0.47 11.68 2.59
N LEU A 139 0.55 10.86 1.56
CA LEU A 139 -0.43 10.86 0.47
C LEU A 139 -1.82 10.48 0.99
N LEU A 140 -1.93 9.46 1.84
CA LEU A 140 -3.20 9.07 2.45
C LEU A 140 -3.79 10.17 3.32
N GLU A 141 -2.97 10.84 4.12
CA GLU A 141 -3.43 11.95 4.95
C GLU A 141 -3.98 13.09 4.10
N ARG A 142 -3.25 13.45 3.03
CA ARG A 142 -3.65 14.52 2.12
C ARG A 142 -4.94 14.18 1.38
N GLU A 143 -5.05 12.95 0.87
CA GLU A 143 -6.24 12.50 0.14
C GLU A 143 -7.45 12.37 1.06
N GLY A 144 -7.26 11.96 2.30
CA GLY A 144 -8.33 11.94 3.29
C GLY A 144 -8.92 13.32 3.51
N ALA A 145 -8.08 14.33 3.63
CA ALA A 145 -8.51 15.72 3.79
C ALA A 145 -9.20 16.23 2.52
N ARG A 146 -8.68 15.90 1.34
CA ARG A 146 -9.28 16.29 0.07
C ARG A 146 -10.63 15.63 -0.16
N GLY A 147 -10.73 14.34 0.12
CA GLY A 147 -11.97 13.60 -0.03
C GLY A 147 -13.10 14.23 0.76
N PHE A 148 -12.82 14.64 1.97
CA PHE A 148 -13.81 15.31 2.80
C PHE A 148 -14.25 16.65 2.20
N ARG A 149 -13.31 17.43 1.66
CA ARG A 149 -13.60 18.70 1.01
C ARG A 149 -14.37 18.53 -0.28
N ASP A 150 -14.01 17.53 -1.06
CA ASP A 150 -14.65 17.27 -2.36
C ASP A 150 -16.08 16.79 -2.17
N GLU A 151 -16.36 16.01 -1.15
CA GLU A 151 -17.71 15.59 -0.81
C GLU A 151 -18.60 16.80 -0.50
N ARG A 152 -18.08 17.76 0.26
CA ARG A 152 -18.82 19.00 0.55
C ARG A 152 -19.10 19.81 -0.72
N LYS A 153 -18.13 19.93 -1.58
CA LYS A 153 -18.30 20.62 -2.88
C LYS A 153 -19.32 19.93 -3.75
N SER A 154 -19.27 18.61 -3.78
CA SER A 154 -20.19 17.81 -4.57
C SER A 154 -21.63 18.00 -4.09
N GLU A 155 -21.85 18.00 -2.77
CA GLU A 155 -23.16 18.25 -2.21
C GLU A 155 -23.66 19.66 -2.51
N ALA A 156 -22.82 20.66 -2.37
CA ALA A 156 -23.16 22.05 -2.70
C ALA A 156 -23.55 22.20 -4.17
N THR A 157 -22.87 21.50 -5.06
CA THR A 157 -23.15 21.53 -6.49
C THR A 157 -24.47 20.83 -6.81
N ARG A 158 -24.82 19.79 -6.08
CA ARG A 158 -26.07 19.05 -6.30
C ARG A 158 -27.30 19.82 -5.84
N GLU A 159 -27.15 20.70 -4.88
CA GLU A 159 -28.24 21.51 -4.37
C GLU A 159 -28.59 22.68 -5.30
N ASN A 160 -27.77 22.97 -6.25
CA ASN A 160 -27.99 24.00 -7.25
C ASN A 160 -28.44 23.39 -8.57
#